data_139cadb3663f11c9bdc85cf6ac298bb4
#
_entry.id   139cadb3663f11c9bdc85cf6ac298bb4
#
_cell.length_a   1.000
_cell.length_b   1.000
_cell.length_c   1.000
_cell.angle_alpha   90.00
_cell.angle_beta   90.00
_cell.angle_gamma   90.00
#
_symmetry.space_group_name_H-M   'P 1'
#
loop_
_entity.id
_entity.type
_entity.pdbx_description
1 polymer ?
#
loop_
_entity_poly.entity_id
_entity_poly.type
_entity_poly.pdbx_seq_one_letter_code
_entity_poly.pdbx_strand_id
1 'polypeptide(L)'
;VFMMDKGVWNGKRLLDENWFEEGMSAQIMQYAGQDLSEEEIAVLKQDEWNHGYGYQMWISSDGAPRLDGAGGQICVIYPEKNLVIAVHCHTNDTMGLLKSIRTRIASQF
;
A
#
# COMPACT_ATOMS: atom_id res chain seq x y z
N VAL A 1 -3.14 -2.93 14.01
CA VAL A 1 -3.36 -2.16 15.24
C VAL A 1 -2.46 -0.93 15.24
N PHE A 2 -1.15 -1.01 15.50
CA PHE A 2 -0.26 0.16 15.64
C PHE A 2 -0.29 1.12 14.44
N MET A 3 -0.30 0.60 13.21
CA MET A 3 -0.45 1.40 11.99
C MET A 3 -1.84 2.04 11.88
N MET A 4 -2.89 1.29 12.25
CA MET A 4 -4.27 1.77 12.27
C MET A 4 -4.49 2.87 13.31
N ASP A 5 -3.85 2.73 14.47
CA ASP A 5 -3.93 3.69 15.58
C ASP A 5 -2.89 4.82 15.46
N LYS A 6 -2.29 4.95 14.27
CA LYS A 6 -1.33 6.00 13.91
C LYS A 6 -0.29 6.28 15.01
N GLY A 7 0.36 5.21 15.47
CA GLY A 7 1.46 5.30 16.44
C GLY A 7 1.06 5.24 17.91
N VAL A 8 -0.19 4.91 18.20
CA VAL A 8 -0.62 4.65 19.58
C VAL A 8 -0.58 3.15 19.88
N TRP A 9 -0.03 2.79 21.03
CA TRP A 9 -0.01 1.42 21.55
C TRP A 9 -0.37 1.44 23.05
N ASN A 10 -1.35 0.64 23.43
CA ASN A 10 -1.85 0.57 24.82
C ASN A 10 -2.15 1.97 25.42
N GLY A 11 -2.78 2.84 24.63
CA GLY A 11 -3.14 4.20 25.06
C GLY A 11 -1.96 5.18 25.11
N LYS A 12 -0.74 4.76 24.76
CA LYS A 12 0.44 5.62 24.74
C LYS A 12 0.89 5.90 23.32
N ARG A 13 1.10 7.19 22.98
CA ARG A 13 1.69 7.58 21.71
C ARG A 13 3.20 7.27 21.71
N LEU A 14 3.62 6.44 20.75
CA LEU A 14 5.03 6.05 20.59
C LEU A 14 5.69 6.76 19.40
N LEU A 15 4.90 7.09 18.35
CA LEU A 15 5.34 7.86 17.18
C LEU A 15 4.34 8.96 16.88
N ASP A 16 4.83 10.03 16.24
CA ASP A 16 4.00 11.14 15.79
C ASP A 16 3.00 10.69 14.72
N GLU A 17 1.78 11.20 14.78
CA GLU A 17 0.74 10.89 13.80
C GLU A 17 1.13 11.29 12.37
N ASN A 18 1.80 12.42 12.20
CA ASN A 18 2.26 12.91 10.90
C ASN A 18 3.20 11.92 10.22
N TRP A 19 3.99 11.16 10.99
CA TRP A 19 4.86 10.12 10.43
C TRP A 19 4.04 9.06 9.67
N PHE A 20 2.85 8.71 10.19
CA PHE A 20 1.97 7.73 9.54
C PHE A 20 1.27 8.33 8.32
N GLU A 21 0.83 9.58 8.38
CA GLU A 21 0.20 10.27 7.25
C GLU A 21 1.17 10.39 6.08
N GLU A 22 2.41 10.81 6.35
CA GLU A 22 3.46 10.86 5.34
C GLU A 22 3.88 9.45 4.87
N GLY A 23 4.15 8.55 5.81
CA GLY A 23 4.68 7.21 5.53
C GLY A 23 3.73 6.31 4.75
N MET A 24 2.42 6.49 4.94
CA MET A 24 1.36 5.76 4.25
C MET A 24 0.88 6.45 2.97
N SER A 25 1.56 7.49 2.51
CA SER A 25 1.27 8.20 1.26
C SER A 25 2.47 8.15 0.31
N ALA A 26 2.24 8.43 -0.98
CA ALA A 26 3.30 8.47 -1.97
C ALA A 26 4.23 9.66 -1.72
N GLN A 27 5.47 9.40 -1.31
CA GLN A 27 6.53 10.39 -1.17
C GLN A 27 7.36 10.50 -2.45
N ILE A 28 7.45 9.41 -3.22
CA ILE A 28 8.13 9.37 -4.50
C ILE A 28 7.38 8.44 -5.45
N MET A 29 7.35 8.79 -6.73
CA MET A 29 6.85 7.91 -7.78
C MET A 29 8.01 7.12 -8.39
N GLN A 30 7.76 5.89 -8.82
CA GLN A 30 8.77 5.01 -9.43
C GLN A 30 9.36 5.58 -10.72
N TYR A 31 8.62 6.44 -11.41
CA TYR A 31 9.04 7.13 -12.64
C TYR A 31 9.49 8.59 -12.39
N ALA A 32 9.75 8.98 -11.14
CA ALA A 32 10.24 10.31 -10.80
C ALA A 32 11.56 10.63 -11.53
N GLY A 33 11.66 11.83 -12.11
CA GLY A 33 12.82 12.27 -12.86
C GLY A 33 12.93 11.72 -14.30
N GLN A 34 11.94 10.94 -14.77
CA GLN A 34 11.83 10.52 -16.16
C GLN A 34 10.95 11.52 -16.93
N ASP A 35 11.32 11.78 -18.19
CA ASP A 35 10.52 12.62 -19.09
C ASP A 35 9.54 11.72 -19.85
N LEU A 36 8.36 11.53 -19.25
CA LEU A 36 7.32 10.66 -19.77
C LEU A 36 6.05 11.44 -20.09
N SER A 37 5.37 11.06 -21.16
CA SER A 37 4.05 11.56 -21.51
C SER A 37 2.97 11.04 -20.53
N GLU A 38 1.80 11.68 -20.54
CA GLU A 38 0.65 11.22 -19.74
C GLU A 38 0.21 9.79 -20.15
N GLU A 39 0.29 9.47 -21.44
CA GLU A 39 -0.04 8.13 -21.96
C GLU A 39 0.95 7.07 -21.45
N GLU A 40 2.24 7.37 -21.43
CA GLU A 40 3.26 6.46 -20.91
C GLU A 40 3.08 6.24 -19.40
N ILE A 41 2.78 7.29 -18.64
CA ILE A 41 2.46 7.19 -17.22
C ILE A 41 1.20 6.34 -17.00
N ALA A 42 0.16 6.50 -17.82
CA ALA A 42 -1.05 5.71 -17.72
C ALA A 42 -0.80 4.21 -17.97
N VAL A 43 0.12 3.87 -18.88
CA VAL A 43 0.56 2.48 -19.09
C VAL A 43 1.30 1.95 -17.87
N LEU A 44 2.24 2.73 -17.30
CA LEU A 44 2.97 2.31 -16.10
C LEU A 44 2.04 2.06 -14.91
N LYS A 45 0.99 2.87 -14.76
CA LYS A 45 0.00 2.74 -13.68
C LYS A 45 -0.93 1.52 -13.80
N GLN A 46 -0.82 0.72 -14.86
CA GLN A 46 -1.46 -0.60 -14.91
C GLN A 46 -0.78 -1.61 -13.99
N ASP A 47 0.46 -1.33 -13.58
CA ASP A 47 1.22 -2.13 -12.63
C ASP A 47 1.06 -1.58 -11.20
N GLU A 48 0.72 -2.47 -10.25
CA GLU A 48 0.52 -2.14 -8.83
C GLU A 48 1.76 -1.55 -8.14
N TRP A 49 2.95 -1.67 -8.71
CA TRP A 49 4.19 -1.09 -8.17
C TRP A 49 4.47 0.33 -8.67
N ASN A 50 3.62 0.92 -9.52
CA ASN A 50 3.82 2.25 -10.10
C ASN A 50 2.85 3.32 -9.56
N HIS A 51 2.41 3.18 -8.30
CA HIS A 51 1.49 4.12 -7.65
C HIS A 51 2.13 4.93 -6.51
N GLY A 52 3.46 4.81 -6.35
CA GLY A 52 4.23 5.53 -5.35
C GLY A 52 4.78 4.66 -4.23
N TYR A 53 5.70 5.25 -3.49
CA TYR A 53 6.37 4.64 -2.36
C TYR A 53 6.45 5.63 -1.20
N GLY A 54 5.99 5.21 -0.04
CA GLY A 54 6.06 5.98 1.20
C GLY A 54 7.27 5.57 2.05
N TYR A 55 7.11 5.54 3.37
CA TYR A 55 8.17 5.11 4.29
C TYR A 55 8.15 3.59 4.42
N GLN A 56 8.92 2.90 3.56
CA GLN A 56 8.97 1.43 3.45
C GLN A 56 7.62 0.79 3.09
N MET A 57 6.71 1.54 2.47
CA MET A 57 5.41 1.07 2.04
C MET A 57 5.18 1.39 0.58
N TRP A 58 4.72 0.41 -0.17
CA TRP A 58 4.20 0.59 -1.52
C TRP A 58 2.78 1.16 -1.45
N ILE A 59 2.43 2.00 -2.38
CA ILE A 59 1.05 2.48 -2.53
C ILE A 59 0.38 1.65 -3.62
N SER A 60 -0.77 1.08 -3.30
CA SER A 60 -1.58 0.29 -4.23
C SER A 60 -2.36 1.18 -5.20
N SER A 61 -2.89 0.62 -6.28
CA SER A 61 -3.67 1.35 -7.28
C SER A 61 -4.95 2.01 -6.73
N ASP A 62 -5.46 1.52 -5.61
CA ASP A 62 -6.60 2.09 -4.86
C ASP A 62 -6.19 3.06 -3.75
N GLY A 63 -4.89 3.40 -3.67
CA GLY A 63 -4.34 4.30 -2.66
C GLY A 63 -3.98 3.64 -1.33
N ALA A 64 -4.30 2.36 -1.13
CA ALA A 64 -4.01 1.67 0.11
C ALA A 64 -2.50 1.44 0.27
N PRO A 65 -1.88 1.83 1.41
CA PRO A 65 -0.50 1.46 1.71
C PRO A 65 -0.38 -0.03 2.00
N ARG A 66 0.72 -0.62 1.56
CA ARG A 66 1.02 -2.02 1.81
C ARG A 66 2.48 -2.27 2.11
N LEU A 67 2.73 -3.24 2.97
CA LEU A 67 4.02 -3.91 3.13
C LEU A 67 4.03 -5.09 2.16
N ASP A 68 5.05 -5.17 1.33
CA ASP A 68 5.10 -6.13 0.22
C ASP A 68 6.46 -6.82 0.20
N GLY A 69 6.45 -8.13 0.37
CA GLY A 69 7.60 -9.00 0.30
C GLY A 69 7.48 -9.98 -0.88
N ALA A 70 8.62 -10.39 -1.40
CA ALA A 70 8.70 -11.31 -2.54
C ALA A 70 7.90 -12.59 -2.32
N GLY A 71 7.17 -13.04 -3.36
CA GLY A 71 6.45 -14.30 -3.34
C GLY A 71 5.08 -14.28 -2.65
N GLY A 72 4.51 -13.10 -2.37
CA GLY A 72 3.16 -12.98 -1.83
C GLY A 72 3.09 -12.82 -0.30
N GLN A 73 4.10 -12.22 0.29
CA GLN A 73 4.13 -11.80 1.68
C GLN A 73 3.57 -10.38 1.76
N ILE A 74 2.26 -10.22 1.94
CA ILE A 74 1.57 -8.94 1.77
C ILE A 74 0.81 -8.57 3.04
N CYS A 75 0.90 -7.29 3.42
CA CYS A 75 0.01 -6.70 4.41
C CYS A 75 -0.54 -5.38 3.85
N VAL A 76 -1.83 -5.35 3.52
CA VAL A 76 -2.53 -4.15 3.02
C VAL A 76 -3.29 -3.51 4.17
N ILE A 77 -3.22 -2.19 4.24
CA ILE A 77 -3.81 -1.39 5.31
C ILE A 77 -4.87 -0.47 4.70
N TYR A 78 -6.10 -0.55 5.21
CA TYR A 78 -7.24 0.30 4.84
C TYR A 78 -7.73 1.07 6.07
N PRO A 79 -7.11 2.21 6.42
CA PRO A 79 -7.46 2.96 7.62
C PRO A 79 -8.93 3.38 7.65
N GLU A 80 -9.46 3.83 6.51
CA GLU A 80 -10.85 4.29 6.35
C GLU A 80 -11.88 3.17 6.53
N LYS A 81 -11.46 1.90 6.38
CA LYS A 81 -12.30 0.70 6.58
C LYS A 81 -12.05 0.02 7.93
N ASN A 82 -11.12 0.54 8.72
CA ASN A 82 -10.61 -0.12 9.93
C ASN A 82 -10.21 -1.59 9.67
N LEU A 83 -9.53 -1.83 8.53
CA LEU A 83 -9.22 -3.16 8.02
C LEU A 83 -7.72 -3.30 7.73
N VAL A 84 -7.14 -4.39 8.18
CA VAL A 84 -5.80 -4.85 7.80
C VAL A 84 -5.91 -6.26 7.26
N ILE A 85 -5.35 -6.50 6.09
CA ILE A 85 -5.32 -7.83 5.46
C ILE A 85 -3.87 -8.28 5.36
N ALA A 86 -3.49 -9.27 6.15
CA ALA A 86 -2.17 -9.89 6.10
C ALA A 86 -2.26 -11.25 5.41
N VAL A 87 -1.41 -11.46 4.41
CA VAL A 87 -1.33 -12.70 3.64
C VAL A 87 0.09 -13.24 3.69
N HIS A 88 0.23 -14.50 3.98
CA HIS A 88 1.47 -15.25 3.88
C HIS A 88 1.25 -16.44 2.94
N CYS A 89 1.74 -16.34 1.72
CA CYS A 89 1.60 -17.40 0.73
C CYS A 89 2.86 -17.52 -0.14
N HIS A 90 2.84 -18.45 -1.08
CA HIS A 90 3.82 -18.52 -2.16
C HIS A 90 3.10 -18.41 -3.49
N THR A 91 3.35 -17.33 -4.23
CA THR A 91 2.76 -17.09 -5.55
C THR A 91 3.73 -16.34 -6.47
N ASN A 92 3.66 -16.63 -7.76
CA ASN A 92 4.31 -15.84 -8.82
C ASN A 92 3.36 -14.79 -9.42
N ASP A 93 2.07 -14.79 -9.00
CA ASP A 93 1.04 -13.85 -9.45
C ASP A 93 0.62 -12.92 -8.31
N THR A 94 1.51 -12.04 -7.90
CA THR A 94 1.24 -11.04 -6.85
C THR A 94 0.21 -10.01 -7.31
N MET A 95 0.16 -9.69 -8.60
CA MET A 95 -0.85 -8.79 -9.18
C MET A 95 -2.26 -9.37 -9.02
N GLY A 96 -2.46 -10.65 -9.35
CA GLY A 96 -3.73 -11.36 -9.16
C GLY A 96 -4.12 -11.48 -7.70
N LEU A 97 -3.15 -11.69 -6.81
CA LEU A 97 -3.37 -11.71 -5.36
C LEU A 97 -3.88 -10.35 -4.86
N LEU A 98 -3.20 -9.25 -5.19
CA LEU A 98 -3.61 -7.88 -4.81
C LEU A 98 -5.00 -7.53 -5.36
N LYS A 99 -5.27 -7.87 -6.63
CA LYS A 99 -6.59 -7.71 -7.23
C LYS A 99 -7.66 -8.49 -6.45
N SER A 100 -7.38 -9.73 -6.06
CA SER A 100 -8.31 -10.57 -5.29
C SER A 100 -8.56 -10.01 -3.89
N ILE A 101 -7.53 -9.53 -3.20
CA ILE A 101 -7.65 -8.85 -1.90
C ILE A 101 -8.61 -7.66 -2.03
N ARG A 102 -8.39 -6.79 -3.01
CA ARG A 102 -9.20 -5.59 -3.22
C ARG A 102 -10.65 -5.92 -3.59
N THR A 103 -10.85 -6.78 -4.59
CA THR A 103 -12.18 -6.99 -5.17
C THR A 103 -13.05 -8.01 -4.43
N ARG A 104 -12.46 -8.93 -3.67
CA ARG A 104 -13.20 -10.02 -3.01
C ARG A 104 -13.25 -9.90 -1.50
N ILE A 105 -12.29 -9.19 -0.90
CA ILE A 105 -12.24 -9.03 0.56
C ILE A 105 -12.51 -7.59 0.95
N ALA A 106 -11.63 -6.65 0.61
CA ALA A 106 -11.75 -5.26 1.04
C ALA A 106 -13.03 -4.56 0.53
N SER A 107 -13.61 -5.03 -0.58
CA SER A 107 -14.89 -4.54 -1.11
C SER A 107 -16.10 -4.92 -0.24
N GLN A 108 -15.96 -5.85 0.72
CA GLN A 108 -17.03 -6.27 1.61
C GLN A 108 -17.13 -5.39 2.87
N PHE A 109 -16.14 -4.54 3.09
CA PHE A 109 -16.05 -3.59 4.19
C PHE A 109 -16.17 -2.15 3.66
#